data_018d8faaedf578ded899f432d72cf17e
#
_entry.id   018d8faaedf578ded899f432d72cf17e
#
_cell.length_a   1.000
_cell.length_b   1.000
_cell.length_c   1.000
_cell.angle_alpha   90.00
_cell.angle_beta   90.00
_cell.angle_gamma   90.00
#
_symmetry.space_group_name_H-M   'P 1'
#
loop_
_entity.id
_entity.type
_entity.pdbx_description
1 polymer ?
#
loop_
_entity_poly.entity_id
_entity_poly.type
_entity_poly.pdbx_seq_one_letter_code
_entity_poly.pdbx_strand_id
1 'polypeptide(L)'
;YTQFAILRLQVPKEISKDLITSLLESSLRPFDLVALYAPGEFEIMLPDVDAAQLKETVKSIRARFKDQNYTTRLGVALYPRDGRSPERLLAKACSEITGIDPAPKIQNTNVIVEDEKMQRIYRLIDRVAPGKLSVLLLGETGAGKEILAETVHRLSPRSGEKFLRLNCAALSETLLESELFGHEKGAFTGAVQAKKGLLESANKGTVFLDEIGEMPLTTQAKLLRVLEEGQVMRVGGLDTRKIDVRFVAATNRNLEDEIEAGRFRQDLYFRLNGIAFNIPPLRERPNEIFPLAQLFLTGAAKASNLSSPPNVSEEAKKLLLNYRWPGNIRELRNAIDRAILLCDGDVIEPEHLPE
;
A
#
# COMPACT_ATOMS: atom_id res chain seq x y z
N TYR A 1 18.35 -3.88 23.59
CA TYR A 1 18.06 -3.01 22.42
C TYR A 1 18.23 -1.58 22.89
N THR A 2 19.21 -0.86 22.34
CA THR A 2 19.45 0.55 22.61
C THR A 2 18.27 1.37 22.06
N GLN A 3 17.63 2.17 22.89
CA GLN A 3 16.64 3.14 22.48
C GLN A 3 17.35 4.35 21.89
N PHE A 4 16.75 4.98 20.86
CA PHE A 4 17.25 6.23 20.31
C PHE A 4 16.06 7.08 19.82
N ALA A 5 16.26 8.39 19.72
CA ALA A 5 15.24 9.27 19.18
C ALA A 5 15.74 10.02 17.93
N ILE A 6 14.81 10.33 17.04
CA ILE A 6 15.03 11.25 15.91
C ILE A 6 14.14 12.48 16.15
N LEU A 7 14.74 13.64 16.05
CA LEU A 7 14.05 14.91 16.10
C LEU A 7 14.20 15.62 14.76
N ARG A 8 13.15 16.26 14.32
CA ARG A 8 13.20 17.21 13.21
C ARG A 8 12.89 18.60 13.74
N LEU A 9 13.79 19.52 13.49
CA LEU A 9 13.68 20.92 13.93
C LEU A 9 13.52 21.82 12.71
N GLN A 10 12.51 22.68 12.73
CA GLN A 10 12.30 23.74 11.76
C GLN A 10 12.42 25.10 12.46
N VAL A 11 13.27 25.95 11.93
CA VAL A 11 13.52 27.31 12.41
C VAL A 11 13.35 28.31 11.26
N PRO A 12 13.12 29.62 11.55
CA PRO A 12 13.11 30.66 10.52
C PRO A 12 14.41 30.68 9.71
N LYS A 13 14.31 30.87 8.39
CA LYS A 13 15.45 30.79 7.45
C LYS A 13 16.43 31.96 7.62
N GLU A 14 16.00 33.00 8.28
CA GLU A 14 16.78 34.23 8.53
C GLU A 14 17.83 34.07 9.64
N ILE A 15 17.76 32.99 10.43
CA ILE A 15 18.69 32.73 11.52
C ILE A 15 20.00 32.17 10.95
N SER A 16 21.13 32.75 11.39
CA SER A 16 22.44 32.25 10.96
C SER A 16 22.69 30.82 11.45
N LYS A 17 23.37 30.03 10.61
CA LYS A 17 23.71 28.64 10.94
C LYS A 17 24.52 28.53 12.23
N ASP A 18 25.46 29.45 12.45
CA ASP A 18 26.32 29.44 13.62
C ASP A 18 25.54 29.65 14.92
N LEU A 19 24.55 30.53 14.93
CA LEU A 19 23.68 30.75 16.06
C LEU A 19 22.81 29.49 16.34
N ILE A 20 22.26 28.87 15.32
CA ILE A 20 21.47 27.66 15.48
C ILE A 20 22.34 26.53 16.08
N THR A 21 23.55 26.35 15.54
CA THR A 21 24.51 25.36 16.04
C THR A 21 24.85 25.59 17.50
N SER A 22 25.15 26.82 17.89
CA SER A 22 25.45 27.18 19.29
C SER A 22 24.28 26.92 20.23
N LEU A 23 23.05 27.25 19.82
CA LEU A 23 21.85 26.98 20.61
C LEU A 23 21.59 25.47 20.79
N LEU A 24 21.84 24.66 19.74
CA LEU A 24 21.71 23.22 19.79
C LEU A 24 22.80 22.57 20.65
N GLU A 25 24.07 22.92 20.45
CA GLU A 25 25.20 22.40 21.22
C GLU A 25 25.04 22.61 22.72
N SER A 26 24.42 23.71 23.15
CA SER A 26 24.12 23.96 24.54
C SER A 26 22.98 23.14 25.14
N SER A 27 22.22 22.43 24.30
CA SER A 27 21.06 21.61 24.69
C SER A 27 21.25 20.13 24.44
N LEU A 28 22.29 19.75 23.69
CA LEU A 28 22.58 18.38 23.25
C LEU A 28 23.83 17.84 23.93
N ARG A 29 23.94 16.51 23.97
CA ARG A 29 25.10 15.82 24.50
C ARG A 29 26.21 15.73 23.45
N PRO A 30 27.49 15.55 23.83
CA PRO A 30 28.59 15.49 22.87
C PRO A 30 28.52 14.40 21.79
N PHE A 31 27.69 13.37 22.01
CA PHE A 31 27.52 12.25 21.09
C PHE A 31 26.16 12.29 20.34
N ASP A 32 25.35 13.30 20.57
CA ASP A 32 24.16 13.53 19.77
C ASP A 32 24.56 14.07 18.40
N LEU A 33 23.88 13.61 17.34
CA LEU A 33 24.22 13.94 15.98
C LEU A 33 23.24 14.98 15.43
N VAL A 34 23.78 16.02 14.78
CA VAL A 34 22.98 17.07 14.14
C VAL A 34 23.35 17.13 12.66
N ALA A 35 22.36 17.04 11.78
CA ALA A 35 22.49 17.19 10.34
C ALA A 35 21.61 18.32 9.82
N LEU A 36 22.17 19.13 8.92
CA LEU A 36 21.40 20.12 8.16
C LEU A 36 20.75 19.41 6.97
N TYR A 37 19.41 19.37 6.95
CA TYR A 37 18.64 18.77 5.87
C TYR A 37 18.32 19.77 4.74
N ALA A 38 17.89 20.96 5.11
CA ALA A 38 17.60 22.07 4.20
C ALA A 38 17.76 23.41 4.96
N PRO A 39 17.82 24.55 4.28
CA PRO A 39 17.91 25.85 4.96
C PRO A 39 16.79 26.03 5.99
N GLY A 40 17.17 26.14 7.27
CA GLY A 40 16.24 26.23 8.41
C GLY A 40 15.64 24.89 8.88
N GLU A 41 16.08 23.74 8.35
CA GLU A 41 15.61 22.41 8.73
C GLU A 41 16.76 21.52 9.17
N PHE A 42 16.68 20.99 10.38
CA PHE A 42 17.70 20.15 11.00
C PHE A 42 17.10 18.78 11.41
N GLU A 43 17.90 17.74 11.24
CA GLU A 43 17.66 16.42 11.78
C GLU A 43 18.63 16.14 12.91
N ILE A 44 18.11 15.67 14.06
CA ILE A 44 18.90 15.43 15.25
C ILE A 44 18.65 13.97 15.65
N MET A 45 19.71 13.22 15.85
CA MET A 45 19.65 11.85 16.38
C MET A 45 20.21 11.84 17.80
N LEU A 46 19.43 11.34 18.74
CA LEU A 46 19.79 11.16 20.14
C LEU A 46 19.98 9.66 20.41
N PRO A 47 21.21 9.14 20.41
CA PRO A 47 21.47 7.76 20.78
C PRO A 47 21.20 7.55 22.27
N ASP A 48 20.78 6.35 22.63
CA ASP A 48 20.64 5.89 24.00
C ASP A 48 19.84 6.85 24.91
N VAL A 49 18.59 7.15 24.49
CA VAL A 49 17.68 8.08 25.16
C VAL A 49 16.34 7.42 25.41
N ASP A 50 15.83 7.56 26.62
CA ASP A 50 14.49 7.16 27.00
C ASP A 50 13.45 8.28 26.78
N ALA A 51 12.16 7.97 27.01
CA ALA A 51 11.07 8.92 26.80
C ALA A 51 11.12 10.14 27.75
N ALA A 52 11.66 9.98 28.96
CA ALA A 52 11.79 11.06 29.93
C ALA A 52 12.92 12.02 29.54
N GLN A 53 14.07 11.48 29.21
CA GLN A 53 15.24 12.23 28.73
C GLN A 53 14.92 12.97 27.42
N LEU A 54 14.20 12.29 26.48
CA LEU A 54 13.74 12.93 25.25
C LEU A 54 12.86 14.15 25.52
N LYS A 55 11.89 14.02 26.44
CA LYS A 55 10.99 15.11 26.81
C LYS A 55 11.75 16.30 27.40
N GLU A 56 12.79 16.05 28.21
CA GLU A 56 13.62 17.08 28.81
C GLU A 56 14.49 17.79 27.76
N THR A 57 15.14 17.06 26.87
CA THR A 57 15.90 17.62 25.74
C THR A 57 15.05 18.50 24.84
N VAL A 58 13.84 18.03 24.47
CA VAL A 58 12.87 18.82 23.68
C VAL A 58 12.48 20.12 24.39
N LYS A 59 12.24 20.05 25.69
CA LYS A 59 11.91 21.24 26.51
C LYS A 59 13.07 22.22 26.54
N SER A 60 14.30 21.75 26.71
CA SER A 60 15.51 22.56 26.70
C SER A 60 15.72 23.29 25.36
N ILE A 61 15.63 22.55 24.24
CA ILE A 61 15.74 23.14 22.89
C ILE A 61 14.71 24.25 22.70
N ARG A 62 13.42 23.95 22.98
CA ARG A 62 12.35 24.96 22.82
C ARG A 62 12.55 26.19 23.69
N ALA A 63 13.00 26.05 24.93
CA ALA A 63 13.24 27.17 25.85
C ALA A 63 14.34 28.09 25.29
N ARG A 64 15.47 27.54 24.87
CA ARG A 64 16.60 28.34 24.36
C ARG A 64 16.29 29.15 23.10
N PHE A 65 15.54 28.54 22.15
CA PHE A 65 15.09 29.29 20.97
C PHE A 65 14.06 30.37 21.34
N LYS A 66 13.17 30.07 22.30
CA LYS A 66 12.18 31.05 22.81
C LYS A 66 12.85 32.21 23.52
N ASP A 67 13.92 31.99 24.30
CA ASP A 67 14.69 33.03 24.99
C ASP A 67 15.35 34.00 24.04
N GLN A 68 15.63 33.59 22.80
CA GLN A 68 16.12 34.40 21.69
C GLN A 68 14.99 34.96 20.81
N ASN A 69 13.73 34.86 21.24
CA ASN A 69 12.51 35.25 20.51
C ASN A 69 12.30 34.54 19.16
N TYR A 70 12.82 33.32 19.00
CA TYR A 70 12.57 32.52 17.81
C TYR A 70 11.47 31.49 18.02
N THR A 71 10.54 31.43 17.07
CA THR A 71 9.53 30.38 17.01
C THR A 71 10.09 29.16 16.30
N THR A 72 10.04 27.99 16.96
CA THR A 72 10.50 26.72 16.39
C THR A 72 9.37 25.71 16.32
N ARG A 73 9.40 24.89 15.29
CA ARG A 73 8.61 23.68 15.22
C ARG A 73 9.53 22.49 15.39
N LEU A 74 9.17 21.59 16.30
CA LEU A 74 9.99 20.44 16.64
C LEU A 74 9.10 19.21 16.75
N GLY A 75 9.36 18.23 15.90
CA GLY A 75 8.73 16.94 15.91
C GLY A 75 9.69 15.85 16.37
N VAL A 76 9.16 14.82 17.01
CA VAL A 76 9.97 13.78 17.66
C VAL A 76 9.47 12.38 17.32
N ALA A 77 10.40 11.43 17.28
CA ALA A 77 10.08 10.01 17.17
C ALA A 77 11.08 9.19 18.00
N LEU A 78 10.59 8.25 18.80
CA LEU A 78 11.37 7.38 19.69
C LEU A 78 11.37 5.93 19.16
N TYR A 79 12.56 5.36 18.93
CA TYR A 79 12.72 3.93 18.61
C TYR A 79 12.69 3.08 19.89
N PRO A 80 12.01 1.92 19.92
CA PRO A 80 11.19 1.34 18.85
C PRO A 80 9.70 1.74 18.91
N ARG A 81 9.30 2.62 19.86
CA ARG A 81 7.91 2.98 20.16
C ARG A 81 7.16 3.55 18.96
N ASP A 82 7.78 4.51 18.25
CA ASP A 82 7.15 5.27 17.18
C ASP A 82 7.45 4.72 15.77
N GLY A 83 8.33 3.71 15.69
CA GLY A 83 8.68 3.00 14.46
C GLY A 83 9.93 2.15 14.64
N ARG A 84 10.09 1.14 13.75
CA ARG A 84 11.27 0.26 13.70
C ARG A 84 12.11 0.46 12.46
N SER A 85 11.74 1.39 11.58
CA SER A 85 12.53 1.77 10.41
C SER A 85 12.82 3.28 10.42
N PRO A 86 13.96 3.72 9.82
CA PRO A 86 14.31 5.14 9.73
C PRO A 86 13.22 5.98 9.09
N GLU A 87 12.58 5.47 8.02
CA GLU A 87 11.54 6.16 7.29
C GLU A 87 10.30 6.44 8.16
N ARG A 88 9.91 5.48 9.01
CA ARG A 88 8.78 5.63 9.94
C ARG A 88 9.08 6.66 11.03
N LEU A 89 10.29 6.64 11.56
CA LEU A 89 10.70 7.59 12.60
C LEU A 89 10.76 9.01 12.02
N LEU A 90 11.35 9.19 10.84
CA LEU A 90 11.39 10.47 10.15
C LEU A 90 9.98 10.97 9.79
N ALA A 91 9.12 10.10 9.24
CA ALA A 91 7.74 10.46 8.93
C ALA A 91 6.98 10.90 10.17
N LYS A 92 7.15 10.22 11.32
CA LYS A 92 6.53 10.60 12.59
C LYS A 92 7.05 11.96 13.08
N ALA A 93 8.35 12.19 13.04
CA ALA A 93 8.93 13.50 13.43
C ALA A 93 8.46 14.64 12.51
N CYS A 94 8.34 14.39 11.21
CA CYS A 94 7.85 15.39 10.25
C CYS A 94 6.38 15.76 10.50
N SER A 95 5.53 14.78 10.83
CA SER A 95 4.09 15.02 11.05
C SER A 95 3.81 15.91 12.23
N GLU A 96 4.61 15.82 13.27
CA GLU A 96 4.46 16.70 14.44
C GLU A 96 4.82 18.16 14.15
N ILE A 97 5.63 18.41 13.12
CA ILE A 97 5.96 19.77 12.67
C ILE A 97 4.88 20.38 11.80
N THR A 98 4.39 19.59 10.85
CA THR A 98 3.48 20.10 9.80
C THR A 98 2.04 20.18 10.27
N GLY A 99 1.67 19.51 11.37
CA GLY A 99 0.28 19.32 11.79
C GLY A 99 -0.54 18.51 10.79
N ILE A 100 0.10 18.13 9.69
CA ILE A 100 -0.42 17.16 8.74
C ILE A 100 -0.01 15.81 9.30
N ASP A 101 -0.96 15.06 9.80
CA ASP A 101 -0.72 13.64 10.10
C ASP A 101 0.01 13.04 8.90
N PRO A 102 1.17 12.38 9.06
CA PRO A 102 1.83 11.77 7.92
C PRO A 102 0.78 10.96 7.22
N ALA A 103 0.73 11.10 5.91
CA ALA A 103 -0.27 10.51 5.01
C ALA A 103 -0.84 9.22 5.62
N PRO A 104 -2.15 9.09 5.70
CA PRO A 104 -2.87 8.33 6.71
C PRO A 104 -2.11 7.07 7.02
N LYS A 105 -1.71 6.94 8.30
CA LYS A 105 -1.11 5.71 8.80
C LYS A 105 -1.63 4.59 7.95
N ILE A 106 -0.75 3.71 7.44
CA ILE A 106 -1.19 2.38 7.07
C ILE A 106 -1.83 1.80 8.33
N GLN A 107 -3.00 2.31 8.66
CA GLN A 107 -3.94 1.78 9.64
C GLN A 107 -4.80 0.70 8.96
N ASN A 108 -4.20 -0.02 8.02
CA ASN A 108 -4.46 -1.41 7.92
C ASN A 108 -3.26 -2.08 8.58
N THR A 109 -3.41 -2.40 9.82
CA THR A 109 -2.54 -3.24 10.65
C THR A 109 -2.25 -4.61 10.00
N ASN A 110 -2.63 -4.82 8.75
CA ASN A 110 -2.67 -6.09 8.06
C ASN A 110 -1.76 -6.18 6.83
N VAL A 111 -0.88 -5.21 6.59
CA VAL A 111 0.09 -5.29 5.49
C VAL A 111 1.48 -5.53 6.08
N ILE A 112 2.02 -6.72 5.82
CA ILE A 112 3.37 -7.10 6.21
C ILE A 112 4.27 -6.87 5.00
N VAL A 113 5.37 -6.15 5.19
CA VAL A 113 6.36 -5.84 4.17
C VAL A 113 7.73 -5.95 4.82
N GLU A 114 8.24 -7.16 4.92
CA GLU A 114 9.55 -7.46 5.54
C GLU A 114 10.62 -7.84 4.51
N ASP A 115 10.19 -8.31 3.34
CA ASP A 115 11.10 -8.65 2.24
C ASP A 115 11.62 -7.41 1.51
N GLU A 116 12.90 -7.40 1.17
CA GLU A 116 13.56 -6.27 0.50
C GLU A 116 12.96 -5.95 -0.89
N LYS A 117 12.56 -6.98 -1.66
CA LYS A 117 11.92 -6.80 -2.98
C LYS A 117 10.57 -6.08 -2.80
N MET A 118 9.77 -6.51 -1.80
CA MET A 118 8.50 -5.87 -1.49
C MET A 118 8.69 -4.45 -0.97
N GLN A 119 9.63 -4.21 -0.06
CA GLN A 119 9.97 -2.86 0.41
C GLN A 119 10.35 -1.93 -0.74
N ARG A 120 11.11 -2.43 -1.73
CA ARG A 120 11.46 -1.67 -2.94
C ARG A 120 10.21 -1.31 -3.76
N ILE A 121 9.29 -2.26 -3.93
CA ILE A 121 8.02 -2.02 -4.63
C ILE A 121 7.21 -0.94 -3.91
N TYR A 122 7.05 -1.03 -2.58
CA TYR A 122 6.32 -0.03 -1.80
C TYR A 122 6.95 1.35 -1.87
N ARG A 123 8.29 1.47 -1.80
CA ARG A 123 8.99 2.76 -2.01
C ARG A 123 8.75 3.36 -3.40
N LEU A 124 8.67 2.52 -4.43
CA LEU A 124 8.35 3.00 -5.78
C LEU A 124 6.88 3.41 -5.89
N ILE A 125 5.97 2.68 -5.25
CA ILE A 125 4.54 3.05 -5.18
C ILE A 125 4.38 4.42 -4.52
N ASP A 126 5.06 4.71 -3.42
CA ASP A 126 5.02 6.03 -2.76
C ASP A 126 5.36 7.17 -3.72
N ARG A 127 6.33 6.93 -4.62
CA ARG A 127 6.76 7.93 -5.62
C ARG A 127 5.81 8.06 -6.80
N VAL A 128 5.15 6.98 -7.18
CA VAL A 128 4.27 6.89 -8.35
C VAL A 128 2.81 7.25 -8.02
N ALA A 129 2.38 6.96 -6.80
CA ALA A 129 1.00 7.15 -6.37
C ALA A 129 0.48 8.59 -6.55
N PRO A 130 1.25 9.67 -6.31
CA PRO A 130 0.79 11.03 -6.57
C PRO A 130 0.58 11.36 -8.05
N GLY A 131 1.14 10.57 -8.97
CA GLY A 131 1.03 10.79 -10.41
C GLY A 131 -0.30 10.31 -11.00
N LYS A 132 -0.49 10.59 -12.31
CA LYS A 132 -1.69 10.19 -13.07
C LYS A 132 -1.47 8.94 -13.93
N LEU A 133 -0.25 8.39 -13.94
CA LEU A 133 0.09 7.23 -14.76
C LEU A 133 -0.76 6.02 -14.39
N SER A 134 -1.14 5.24 -15.38
CA SER A 134 -1.70 3.91 -15.19
C SER A 134 -0.65 3.00 -14.55
N VAL A 135 -1.10 2.11 -13.69
CA VAL A 135 -0.23 1.15 -12.98
C VAL A 135 -0.62 -0.26 -13.40
N LEU A 136 0.37 -1.05 -13.80
CA LEU A 136 0.21 -2.45 -14.15
C LEU A 136 0.89 -3.34 -13.08
N LEU A 137 0.11 -4.22 -12.45
CA LEU A 137 0.56 -5.14 -11.42
C LEU A 137 0.67 -6.55 -12.01
N LEU A 138 1.87 -7.06 -12.10
CA LEU A 138 2.17 -8.39 -12.64
C LEU A 138 2.55 -9.34 -11.50
N GLY A 139 2.02 -10.53 -11.50
CA GLY A 139 2.36 -11.54 -10.49
C GLY A 139 1.33 -12.65 -10.39
N GLU A 140 1.71 -13.74 -9.76
CA GLU A 140 0.89 -14.93 -9.59
C GLU A 140 -0.43 -14.64 -8.86
N THR A 141 -1.40 -15.52 -9.07
CA THR A 141 -2.67 -15.45 -8.33
C THR A 141 -2.41 -15.56 -6.82
N GLY A 142 -3.09 -14.70 -6.04
CA GLY A 142 -2.92 -14.67 -4.59
C GLY A 142 -1.66 -13.99 -4.08
N ALA A 143 -0.80 -13.40 -4.94
CA ALA A 143 0.44 -12.74 -4.54
C ALA A 143 0.25 -11.38 -3.83
N GLY A 144 -0.98 -10.83 -3.78
CA GLY A 144 -1.29 -9.58 -3.11
C GLY A 144 -1.48 -8.38 -4.04
N LYS A 145 -1.74 -8.59 -5.33
CA LYS A 145 -1.98 -7.53 -6.34
C LYS A 145 -3.06 -6.53 -5.91
N GLU A 146 -4.17 -7.02 -5.33
CA GLU A 146 -5.29 -6.20 -4.87
C GLU A 146 -4.88 -5.23 -3.74
N ILE A 147 -4.10 -5.69 -2.78
CA ILE A 147 -3.58 -4.86 -1.67
C ILE A 147 -2.66 -3.75 -2.19
N LEU A 148 -1.83 -4.06 -3.21
CA LEU A 148 -1.00 -3.04 -3.83
C LEU A 148 -1.83 -2.02 -4.60
N ALA A 149 -2.87 -2.45 -5.33
CA ALA A 149 -3.78 -1.55 -6.04
C ALA A 149 -4.49 -0.58 -5.07
N GLU A 150 -4.98 -1.10 -3.94
CA GLU A 150 -5.57 -0.30 -2.88
C GLU A 150 -4.54 0.68 -2.26
N THR A 151 -3.29 0.23 -2.10
CA THR A 151 -2.20 1.09 -1.61
C THR A 151 -1.89 2.22 -2.58
N VAL A 152 -1.84 1.95 -3.89
CA VAL A 152 -1.66 2.99 -4.93
C VAL A 152 -2.77 4.04 -4.86
N HIS A 153 -4.02 3.61 -4.69
CA HIS A 153 -5.16 4.53 -4.55
C HIS A 153 -5.03 5.37 -3.27
N ARG A 154 -4.81 4.75 -2.14
CA ARG A 154 -4.72 5.39 -0.82
C ARG A 154 -3.60 6.42 -0.71
N LEU A 155 -2.46 6.18 -1.35
CA LEU A 155 -1.32 7.10 -1.39
C LEU A 155 -1.44 8.16 -2.50
N SER A 156 -2.52 8.15 -3.27
CA SER A 156 -2.77 9.09 -4.33
C SER A 156 -3.57 10.32 -3.85
N PRO A 157 -3.56 11.45 -4.61
CA PRO A 157 -4.44 12.58 -4.35
C PRO A 157 -5.94 12.23 -4.44
N ARG A 158 -6.27 11.03 -4.94
CA ARG A 158 -7.64 10.52 -5.08
C ARG A 158 -8.07 9.63 -3.91
N SER A 159 -7.31 9.59 -2.80
CA SER A 159 -7.56 8.71 -1.65
C SER A 159 -8.92 8.93 -0.97
N GLY A 160 -9.49 10.12 -1.08
CA GLY A 160 -10.85 10.43 -0.60
C GLY A 160 -11.97 10.12 -1.60
N GLU A 161 -11.62 9.72 -2.82
CA GLU A 161 -12.56 9.41 -3.89
C GLU A 161 -12.84 7.90 -3.96
N LYS A 162 -13.72 7.49 -4.87
CA LYS A 162 -14.10 6.08 -5.00
C LYS A 162 -12.94 5.23 -5.53
N PHE A 163 -12.73 4.08 -4.90
CA PHE A 163 -11.93 2.97 -5.40
C PHE A 163 -12.87 1.83 -5.80
N LEU A 164 -13.07 1.61 -7.09
CA LEU A 164 -13.95 0.57 -7.61
C LEU A 164 -13.15 -0.53 -8.27
N ARG A 165 -13.57 -1.78 -8.03
CA ARG A 165 -12.88 -3.00 -8.46
C ARG A 165 -13.74 -3.81 -9.38
N LEU A 166 -13.13 -4.38 -10.41
CA LEU A 166 -13.76 -5.32 -11.33
C LEU A 166 -12.79 -6.45 -11.65
N ASN A 167 -13.22 -7.69 -11.49
CA ASN A 167 -12.50 -8.85 -11.95
C ASN A 167 -12.99 -9.22 -13.36
N CYS A 168 -12.09 -9.13 -14.35
CA CYS A 168 -12.42 -9.35 -15.77
C CYS A 168 -12.69 -10.83 -16.09
N ALA A 169 -12.20 -11.77 -15.27
CA ALA A 169 -12.42 -13.20 -15.45
C ALA A 169 -13.75 -13.70 -14.85
N ALA A 170 -14.38 -12.93 -13.97
CA ALA A 170 -15.54 -13.37 -13.21
C ALA A 170 -16.88 -13.28 -13.97
N LEU A 171 -16.92 -12.60 -15.12
CA LEU A 171 -18.14 -12.25 -15.83
C LEU A 171 -18.09 -12.71 -17.30
N SER A 172 -19.25 -13.03 -17.85
CA SER A 172 -19.38 -13.23 -19.29
C SER A 172 -19.14 -11.87 -20.03
N GLU A 173 -18.74 -11.93 -21.29
CA GLU A 173 -18.41 -10.74 -22.11
C GLU A 173 -19.50 -9.65 -22.05
N THR A 174 -20.76 -10.03 -22.26
CA THR A 174 -21.88 -9.08 -22.21
C THR A 174 -22.06 -8.43 -20.85
N LEU A 175 -21.89 -9.20 -19.77
CA LEU A 175 -21.99 -8.68 -18.41
C LEU A 175 -20.79 -7.81 -18.07
N LEU A 176 -19.58 -8.21 -18.48
CA LEU A 176 -18.36 -7.42 -18.29
C LEU A 176 -18.48 -6.04 -18.94
N GLU A 177 -18.95 -5.96 -20.18
CA GLU A 177 -19.18 -4.70 -20.87
C GLU A 177 -20.25 -3.85 -20.16
N SER A 178 -21.36 -4.48 -19.76
CA SER A 178 -22.44 -3.81 -19.04
C SER A 178 -21.98 -3.26 -17.68
N GLU A 179 -21.19 -4.02 -16.93
CA GLU A 179 -20.64 -3.57 -15.64
C GLU A 179 -19.61 -2.44 -15.82
N LEU A 180 -18.74 -2.56 -16.82
CA LEU A 180 -17.65 -1.60 -17.03
C LEU A 180 -18.14 -0.27 -17.61
N PHE A 181 -18.90 -0.34 -18.72
CA PHE A 181 -19.32 0.85 -19.48
C PHE A 181 -20.73 1.32 -19.13
N GLY A 182 -21.58 0.45 -18.57
CA GLY A 182 -23.02 0.67 -18.41
C GLY A 182 -23.78 0.33 -19.67
N HIS A 183 -25.11 0.37 -19.61
CA HIS A 183 -25.97 0.11 -20.74
C HIS A 183 -27.21 1.01 -20.74
N GLU A 184 -27.76 1.24 -21.93
CA GLU A 184 -29.04 1.85 -22.09
C GLU A 184 -30.16 0.78 -22.10
N LYS A 185 -31.40 1.20 -21.83
CA LYS A 185 -32.54 0.31 -21.86
C LYS A 185 -32.70 -0.33 -23.27
N GLY A 186 -32.80 -1.68 -23.29
CA GLY A 186 -32.94 -2.43 -24.55
C GLY A 186 -31.60 -2.75 -25.23
N ALA A 187 -30.45 -2.46 -24.66
CA ALA A 187 -29.15 -2.71 -25.26
C ALA A 187 -28.86 -4.20 -25.53
N PHE A 188 -29.42 -5.09 -24.73
CA PHE A 188 -29.35 -6.55 -24.89
C PHE A 188 -30.55 -7.21 -24.21
N THR A 189 -30.74 -8.51 -24.45
CA THR A 189 -31.82 -9.30 -23.82
C THR A 189 -31.64 -9.30 -22.30
N GLY A 190 -32.59 -8.65 -21.59
CA GLY A 190 -32.51 -8.47 -20.12
C GLY A 190 -32.15 -7.05 -19.67
N ALA A 191 -31.80 -6.13 -20.57
CA ALA A 191 -31.57 -4.72 -20.26
C ALA A 191 -32.91 -3.95 -20.08
N VAL A 192 -33.65 -4.25 -19.01
CA VAL A 192 -34.97 -3.67 -18.72
C VAL A 192 -34.89 -2.19 -18.38
N GLN A 193 -33.82 -1.75 -17.76
CA GLN A 193 -33.55 -0.36 -17.35
C GLN A 193 -32.14 0.04 -17.75
N ALA A 194 -31.90 1.33 -17.90
CA ALA A 194 -30.54 1.86 -18.10
C ALA A 194 -29.73 1.74 -16.81
N LYS A 195 -28.45 1.37 -16.92
CA LYS A 195 -27.50 1.22 -15.80
C LYS A 195 -26.23 2.01 -16.04
N LYS A 196 -25.79 2.76 -15.02
CA LYS A 196 -24.47 3.40 -15.04
C LYS A 196 -23.37 2.34 -14.88
N GLY A 197 -22.33 2.46 -15.70
CA GLY A 197 -21.17 1.60 -15.59
C GLY A 197 -20.23 2.00 -14.46
N LEU A 198 -19.28 1.10 -14.17
CA LEU A 198 -18.24 1.28 -13.17
C LEU A 198 -17.37 2.50 -13.48
N LEU A 199 -16.99 2.72 -14.75
CA LEU A 199 -16.19 3.86 -15.19
C LEU A 199 -16.87 5.20 -14.93
N GLU A 200 -18.17 5.31 -15.26
CA GLU A 200 -18.97 6.50 -14.97
C GLU A 200 -19.12 6.73 -13.45
N SER A 201 -19.27 5.64 -12.69
CA SER A 201 -19.45 5.67 -11.22
C SER A 201 -18.18 6.00 -10.47
N ALA A 202 -17.00 5.73 -11.06
CA ALA A 202 -15.67 6.00 -10.51
C ALA A 202 -15.10 7.35 -10.92
N ASN A 203 -15.91 8.22 -11.53
CA ASN A 203 -15.42 9.53 -11.96
C ASN A 203 -14.72 10.29 -10.82
N LYS A 204 -13.54 10.86 -11.08
CA LYS A 204 -12.55 11.44 -10.17
C LYS A 204 -11.81 10.44 -9.28
N GLY A 205 -12.21 9.17 -9.27
CA GLY A 205 -11.64 8.10 -8.45
C GLY A 205 -10.60 7.25 -9.19
N THR A 206 -10.50 6.00 -8.73
CA THR A 206 -9.61 4.98 -9.29
C THR A 206 -10.39 3.71 -9.61
N VAL A 207 -10.11 3.10 -10.74
CA VAL A 207 -10.63 1.79 -11.13
C VAL A 207 -9.50 0.78 -11.11
N PHE A 208 -9.75 -0.32 -10.42
CA PHE A 208 -8.88 -1.49 -10.40
C PHE A 208 -9.49 -2.60 -11.27
N LEU A 209 -8.77 -2.97 -12.32
CA LEU A 209 -9.13 -4.05 -13.25
C LEU A 209 -8.26 -5.26 -12.94
N ASP A 210 -8.82 -6.24 -12.23
CA ASP A 210 -8.14 -7.49 -11.93
C ASP A 210 -8.29 -8.48 -13.08
N GLU A 211 -7.26 -9.29 -13.29
CA GLU A 211 -7.14 -10.28 -14.37
C GLU A 211 -7.44 -9.67 -15.77
N ILE A 212 -6.80 -8.52 -16.06
CA ILE A 212 -7.00 -7.78 -17.33
C ILE A 212 -6.67 -8.61 -18.56
N GLY A 213 -5.76 -9.61 -18.44
CA GLY A 213 -5.41 -10.54 -19.50
C GLY A 213 -6.55 -11.47 -19.94
N GLU A 214 -7.64 -11.54 -19.15
CA GLU A 214 -8.85 -12.32 -19.47
C GLU A 214 -9.92 -11.50 -20.23
N MET A 215 -9.67 -10.20 -20.43
CA MET A 215 -10.65 -9.32 -21.07
C MET A 215 -10.82 -9.65 -22.56
N PRO A 216 -12.06 -9.82 -23.09
CA PRO A 216 -12.30 -10.05 -24.51
C PRO A 216 -11.79 -8.89 -25.40
N LEU A 217 -11.31 -9.21 -26.61
CA LEU A 217 -10.74 -8.24 -27.54
C LEU A 217 -11.69 -7.06 -27.89
N THR A 218 -12.97 -7.32 -27.97
CA THR A 218 -14.01 -6.32 -28.20
C THR A 218 -14.07 -5.31 -27.06
N THR A 219 -14.03 -5.79 -25.82
CA THR A 219 -14.00 -4.98 -24.60
C THR A 219 -12.68 -4.23 -24.47
N GLN A 220 -11.55 -4.86 -24.84
CA GLN A 220 -10.23 -4.20 -24.87
C GLN A 220 -10.24 -2.98 -25.80
N ALA A 221 -10.87 -3.08 -27.01
CA ALA A 221 -10.94 -1.96 -27.94
C ALA A 221 -11.77 -0.78 -27.38
N LYS A 222 -12.85 -1.07 -26.65
CA LYS A 222 -13.67 -0.03 -26.00
C LYS A 222 -12.90 0.61 -24.83
N LEU A 223 -12.20 -0.18 -24.03
CA LEU A 223 -11.39 0.33 -22.92
C LEU A 223 -10.25 1.23 -23.41
N LEU A 224 -9.59 0.86 -24.52
CA LEU A 224 -8.56 1.70 -25.12
C LEU A 224 -9.08 3.10 -25.46
N ARG A 225 -10.25 3.19 -26.11
CA ARG A 225 -10.88 4.50 -26.41
C ARG A 225 -11.11 5.31 -25.13
N VAL A 226 -11.58 4.68 -24.08
CA VAL A 226 -11.79 5.37 -22.79
C VAL A 226 -10.48 5.91 -22.23
N LEU A 227 -9.38 5.11 -22.30
CA LEU A 227 -8.06 5.53 -21.84
C LEU A 227 -7.45 6.67 -22.65
N GLU A 228 -7.78 6.76 -23.93
CA GLU A 228 -7.26 7.79 -24.85
C GLU A 228 -8.07 9.08 -24.78
N GLU A 229 -9.41 8.95 -24.86
CA GLU A 229 -10.32 10.09 -25.00
C GLU A 229 -10.82 10.64 -23.65
N GLY A 230 -10.73 9.87 -22.56
CA GLY A 230 -11.32 10.23 -21.28
C GLY A 230 -12.84 10.31 -21.35
N GLN A 231 -13.46 9.50 -22.21
CA GLN A 231 -14.91 9.48 -22.42
C GLN A 231 -15.41 8.04 -22.40
N VAL A 232 -16.61 7.84 -21.89
CA VAL A 232 -17.30 6.55 -21.87
C VAL A 232 -18.63 6.65 -22.60
N MET A 233 -18.95 5.64 -23.38
CA MET A 233 -20.24 5.46 -24.02
C MET A 233 -20.88 4.17 -23.51
N ARG A 234 -22.14 4.24 -23.12
CA ARG A 234 -22.89 3.05 -22.68
C ARG A 234 -23.17 2.10 -23.82
N VAL A 235 -23.27 0.81 -23.50
CA VAL A 235 -23.68 -0.20 -24.49
C VAL A 235 -25.10 0.12 -24.99
N GLY A 236 -25.27 0.18 -26.31
CA GLY A 236 -26.54 0.57 -26.96
C GLY A 236 -26.84 2.08 -26.94
N GLY A 237 -25.96 2.89 -26.36
CA GLY A 237 -26.09 4.35 -26.36
C GLY A 237 -25.31 5.02 -27.48
N LEU A 238 -25.63 6.29 -27.74
CA LEU A 238 -24.91 7.17 -28.69
C LEU A 238 -24.17 8.30 -27.97
N ASP A 239 -24.57 8.62 -26.73
CA ASP A 239 -24.01 9.73 -25.97
C ASP A 239 -22.69 9.34 -25.28
N THR A 240 -21.69 10.18 -25.50
CA THR A 240 -20.41 10.08 -24.77
C THR A 240 -20.42 10.93 -23.51
N ARG A 241 -19.79 10.46 -22.46
CA ARG A 241 -19.69 11.13 -21.15
C ARG A 241 -18.24 11.27 -20.75
N LYS A 242 -17.81 12.49 -20.47
CA LYS A 242 -16.44 12.73 -19.97
C LYS A 242 -16.26 12.14 -18.59
N ILE A 243 -15.15 11.47 -18.40
CA ILE A 243 -14.72 10.90 -17.12
C ILE A 243 -13.25 11.22 -16.86
N ASP A 244 -12.89 11.35 -15.61
CA ASP A 244 -11.52 11.45 -15.13
C ASP A 244 -11.26 10.30 -14.14
N VAL A 245 -10.73 9.20 -14.63
CA VAL A 245 -10.50 7.97 -13.86
C VAL A 245 -9.04 7.60 -13.94
N ARG A 246 -8.44 7.23 -12.80
CA ARG A 246 -7.13 6.60 -12.74
C ARG A 246 -7.30 5.09 -12.87
N PHE A 247 -6.46 4.46 -13.69
CA PHE A 247 -6.50 3.01 -13.90
C PHE A 247 -5.34 2.32 -13.17
N VAL A 248 -5.67 1.23 -12.49
CA VAL A 248 -4.73 0.22 -11.99
C VAL A 248 -5.20 -1.11 -12.56
N ALA A 249 -4.33 -1.81 -13.27
CA ALA A 249 -4.64 -3.11 -13.87
C ALA A 249 -3.75 -4.19 -13.25
N ALA A 250 -4.25 -5.40 -13.15
CA ALA A 250 -3.50 -6.55 -12.65
C ALA A 250 -3.73 -7.79 -13.50
N THR A 251 -2.72 -8.65 -13.61
CA THR A 251 -2.83 -9.95 -14.26
C THR A 251 -1.76 -10.92 -13.75
N ASN A 252 -2.06 -12.21 -13.86
CA ASN A 252 -1.10 -13.29 -13.68
C ASN A 252 -0.53 -13.81 -15.01
N ARG A 253 -1.08 -13.36 -16.16
CA ARG A 253 -0.61 -13.75 -17.50
C ARG A 253 0.58 -12.90 -17.92
N ASN A 254 1.43 -13.49 -18.76
CA ASN A 254 2.41 -12.74 -19.53
C ASN A 254 1.70 -12.04 -20.70
N LEU A 255 1.50 -10.74 -20.61
CA LEU A 255 0.78 -9.99 -21.64
C LEU A 255 1.51 -9.93 -22.97
N GLU A 256 2.82 -10.06 -23.00
CA GLU A 256 3.61 -10.11 -24.24
C GLU A 256 3.32 -11.39 -25.02
N ASP A 257 3.25 -12.54 -24.33
CA ASP A 257 2.83 -13.81 -24.93
C ASP A 257 1.37 -13.76 -25.40
N GLU A 258 0.49 -13.07 -24.66
CA GLU A 258 -0.92 -12.90 -25.04
C GLU A 258 -1.06 -11.99 -26.30
N ILE A 259 -0.17 -11.00 -26.46
CA ILE A 259 -0.11 -10.14 -27.65
C ILE A 259 0.34 -10.96 -28.86
N GLU A 260 1.42 -11.74 -28.73
CA GLU A 260 1.91 -12.60 -29.81
C GLU A 260 0.85 -13.63 -30.24
N ALA A 261 0.09 -14.14 -29.30
CA ALA A 261 -1.00 -15.07 -29.57
C ALA A 261 -2.29 -14.41 -30.08
N GLY A 262 -2.31 -13.08 -30.24
CA GLY A 262 -3.47 -12.32 -30.72
C GLY A 262 -4.66 -12.26 -29.75
N ARG A 263 -4.45 -12.55 -28.46
CA ARG A 263 -5.50 -12.51 -27.41
C ARG A 263 -5.51 -11.20 -26.62
N PHE A 264 -4.43 -10.42 -26.68
CA PHE A 264 -4.34 -9.09 -26.10
C PHE A 264 -3.86 -8.06 -27.10
N ARG A 265 -4.42 -6.86 -27.07
CA ARG A 265 -4.05 -5.79 -28.01
C ARG A 265 -2.80 -5.07 -27.52
N GLN A 266 -1.84 -4.90 -28.44
CA GLN A 266 -0.59 -4.21 -28.16
C GLN A 266 -0.77 -2.73 -27.80
N ASP A 267 -1.71 -2.04 -28.45
CA ASP A 267 -2.01 -0.64 -28.18
C ASP A 267 -2.57 -0.43 -26.76
N LEU A 268 -3.47 -1.31 -26.31
CA LEU A 268 -3.98 -1.29 -24.94
C LEU A 268 -2.87 -1.58 -23.91
N TYR A 269 -1.99 -2.54 -24.21
CA TYR A 269 -0.84 -2.84 -23.35
C TYR A 269 0.00 -1.59 -23.08
N PHE A 270 0.43 -0.87 -24.11
CA PHE A 270 1.23 0.34 -23.94
C PHE A 270 0.50 1.45 -23.20
N ARG A 271 -0.82 1.52 -23.28
CA ARG A 271 -1.60 2.52 -22.57
C ARG A 271 -1.80 2.17 -21.09
N LEU A 272 -1.90 0.90 -20.75
CA LEU A 272 -1.98 0.40 -19.37
C LEU A 272 -0.62 0.35 -18.69
N ASN A 273 0.44 0.05 -19.43
CA ASN A 273 1.81 -0.07 -18.93
C ASN A 273 2.49 1.29 -18.77
N GLY A 274 1.84 2.23 -18.06
CA GLY A 274 2.48 3.48 -17.69
C GLY A 274 3.63 3.26 -16.72
N ILE A 275 3.46 2.36 -15.76
CA ILE A 275 4.48 1.76 -14.92
C ILE A 275 4.06 0.36 -14.49
N ALA A 276 4.99 -0.61 -14.58
CA ALA A 276 4.74 -1.98 -14.16
C ALA A 276 5.48 -2.35 -12.87
N PHE A 277 4.81 -3.13 -12.02
CA PHE A 277 5.38 -3.74 -10.81
C PHE A 277 5.25 -5.26 -10.88
N ASN A 278 6.38 -5.95 -10.88
CA ASN A 278 6.43 -7.41 -10.76
C ASN A 278 6.42 -7.79 -9.29
N ILE A 279 5.34 -8.43 -8.84
CA ILE A 279 5.16 -8.86 -7.46
C ILE A 279 5.74 -10.27 -7.33
N PRO A 280 6.78 -10.45 -6.50
CA PRO A 280 7.37 -11.77 -6.32
C PRO A 280 6.37 -12.73 -5.66
N PRO A 281 6.34 -14.01 -6.04
CA PRO A 281 5.53 -15.02 -5.36
C PRO A 281 6.01 -15.21 -3.90
N LEU A 282 5.11 -15.74 -3.05
CA LEU A 282 5.38 -15.85 -1.61
C LEU A 282 6.62 -16.69 -1.29
N ARG A 283 6.92 -17.73 -2.06
CA ARG A 283 8.14 -18.55 -1.94
C ARG A 283 9.44 -17.78 -2.15
N GLU A 284 9.40 -16.63 -2.80
CA GLU A 284 10.55 -15.73 -2.98
C GLU A 284 10.65 -14.65 -1.88
N ARG A 285 9.73 -14.66 -0.93
CA ARG A 285 9.66 -13.75 0.23
C ARG A 285 9.52 -14.52 1.54
N PRO A 286 10.45 -15.43 1.86
CA PRO A 286 10.32 -16.31 3.02
C PRO A 286 10.19 -15.56 4.36
N ASN A 287 10.76 -14.35 4.44
CA ASN A 287 10.69 -13.51 5.64
C ASN A 287 9.25 -13.02 5.94
N GLU A 288 8.34 -13.05 4.96
CA GLU A 288 6.95 -12.63 5.12
C GLU A 288 6.00 -13.79 5.47
N ILE A 289 6.41 -15.05 5.24
CA ILE A 289 5.52 -16.22 5.43
C ILE A 289 5.03 -16.31 6.87
N PHE A 290 5.94 -16.36 7.84
CA PHE A 290 5.56 -16.53 9.23
C PHE A 290 4.85 -15.29 9.83
N PRO A 291 5.30 -14.05 9.58
CA PRO A 291 4.56 -12.85 9.97
C PRO A 291 3.14 -12.78 9.38
N LEU A 292 2.95 -13.18 8.12
CA LEU A 292 1.62 -13.28 7.50
C LEU A 292 0.77 -14.36 8.18
N ALA A 293 1.34 -15.53 8.45
CA ALA A 293 0.64 -16.60 9.18
C ALA A 293 0.18 -16.12 10.57
N GLN A 294 1.02 -15.42 11.33
CA GLN A 294 0.65 -14.85 12.63
C GLN A 294 -0.46 -13.81 12.52
N LEU A 295 -0.42 -12.98 11.48
CA LEU A 295 -1.47 -12.00 11.21
C LEU A 295 -2.81 -12.70 10.95
N PHE A 296 -2.83 -13.74 10.12
CA PHE A 296 -4.03 -14.51 9.83
C PHE A 296 -4.53 -15.27 11.04
N LEU A 297 -3.64 -15.88 11.83
CA LEU A 297 -3.98 -16.51 13.11
C LEU A 297 -4.70 -15.54 14.06
N THR A 298 -4.17 -14.34 14.19
CA THR A 298 -4.80 -13.31 15.03
C THR A 298 -6.19 -12.91 14.51
N GLY A 299 -6.35 -12.79 13.20
CA GLY A 299 -7.63 -12.48 12.56
C GLY A 299 -8.66 -13.60 12.72
N ALA A 300 -8.26 -14.83 12.46
CA ALA A 300 -9.13 -16.00 12.55
C ALA A 300 -9.52 -16.35 13.99
N ALA A 301 -8.60 -16.20 14.95
CA ALA A 301 -8.90 -16.35 16.39
C ALA A 301 -9.99 -15.38 16.85
N LYS A 302 -9.89 -14.09 16.43
CA LYS A 302 -10.94 -13.10 16.71
C LYS A 302 -12.29 -13.47 16.09
N ALA A 303 -12.28 -13.96 14.84
CA ALA A 303 -13.51 -14.39 14.15
C ALA A 303 -14.15 -15.62 14.82
N SER A 304 -13.35 -16.50 15.42
CA SER A 304 -13.78 -17.68 16.15
C SER A 304 -14.08 -17.43 17.64
N ASN A 305 -14.06 -16.16 18.09
CA ASN A 305 -14.26 -15.75 19.49
C ASN A 305 -13.29 -16.44 20.49
N LEU A 306 -12.08 -16.78 20.05
CA LEU A 306 -11.03 -17.30 20.93
C LEU A 306 -10.43 -16.15 21.76
N SER A 307 -10.13 -16.41 23.02
CA SER A 307 -9.52 -15.43 23.94
C SER A 307 -8.11 -14.99 23.51
N SER A 308 -7.38 -15.91 22.87
CA SER A 308 -6.04 -15.68 22.28
C SER A 308 -5.83 -16.54 21.05
N PRO A 309 -5.01 -16.12 20.08
CA PRO A 309 -4.63 -16.99 18.97
C PRO A 309 -3.76 -18.14 19.47
N PRO A 310 -3.94 -19.37 18.94
CA PRO A 310 -3.10 -20.51 19.28
C PRO A 310 -1.65 -20.25 18.86
N ASN A 311 -0.70 -20.85 19.59
CA ASN A 311 0.69 -20.83 19.22
C ASN A 311 0.95 -21.77 18.03
N VAL A 312 2.07 -21.61 17.36
CA VAL A 312 2.50 -22.50 16.27
C VAL A 312 3.73 -23.27 16.77
N SER A 313 3.70 -24.61 16.70
CA SER A 313 4.87 -25.43 17.08
C SER A 313 6.04 -25.15 16.13
N GLU A 314 7.27 -25.41 16.58
CA GLU A 314 8.46 -25.22 15.75
C GLU A 314 8.47 -26.14 14.51
N GLU A 315 7.87 -27.32 14.62
CA GLU A 315 7.67 -28.25 13.52
C GLU A 315 6.67 -27.71 12.49
N ALA A 316 5.55 -27.20 12.92
CA ALA A 316 4.55 -26.55 12.04
C ALA A 316 5.12 -25.29 11.37
N LYS A 317 5.90 -24.50 12.10
CA LYS A 317 6.59 -23.33 11.55
C LYS A 317 7.59 -23.70 10.46
N LYS A 318 8.36 -24.78 10.64
CA LYS A 318 9.27 -25.29 9.60
C LYS A 318 8.51 -25.72 8.33
N LEU A 319 7.36 -26.36 8.48
CA LEU A 319 6.51 -26.71 7.33
C LEU A 319 6.03 -25.47 6.60
N LEU A 320 5.49 -24.48 7.31
CA LEU A 320 5.04 -23.22 6.71
C LEU A 320 6.15 -22.53 5.90
N LEU A 321 7.38 -22.50 6.42
CA LEU A 321 8.52 -21.84 5.77
C LEU A 321 9.05 -22.62 4.56
N ASN A 322 8.95 -23.95 4.54
CA ASN A 322 9.47 -24.81 3.49
C ASN A 322 8.47 -25.09 2.36
N TYR A 323 7.19 -24.84 2.58
CA TYR A 323 6.16 -25.07 1.57
C TYR A 323 6.23 -24.03 0.45
N ARG A 324 5.96 -24.45 -0.79
CA ARG A 324 6.12 -23.62 -1.99
C ARG A 324 5.05 -22.55 -2.20
N TRP A 325 3.91 -22.70 -1.54
CA TRP A 325 2.77 -21.78 -1.63
C TRP A 325 2.36 -21.45 -3.09
N PRO A 326 1.95 -22.44 -3.90
CA PRO A 326 1.53 -22.16 -5.28
C PRO A 326 0.34 -21.18 -5.36
N GLY A 327 -0.56 -21.17 -4.38
CA GLY A 327 -1.64 -20.19 -4.24
C GLY A 327 -1.27 -18.94 -3.44
N ASN A 328 0.03 -18.77 -3.11
CA ASN A 328 0.59 -17.60 -2.46
C ASN A 328 -0.10 -17.24 -1.12
N ILE A 329 -0.34 -15.96 -0.88
CA ILE A 329 -0.95 -15.44 0.35
C ILE A 329 -2.39 -15.96 0.54
N ARG A 330 -3.12 -16.17 -0.57
CA ARG A 330 -4.50 -16.69 -0.51
C ARG A 330 -4.51 -18.13 0.02
N GLU A 331 -3.59 -18.95 -0.43
CA GLU A 331 -3.44 -20.33 0.06
C GLU A 331 -2.96 -20.37 1.51
N LEU A 332 -1.95 -19.57 1.85
CA LEU A 332 -1.47 -19.43 3.23
C LEU A 332 -2.61 -19.06 4.19
N ARG A 333 -3.43 -18.08 3.81
CA ARG A 333 -4.58 -17.67 4.62
C ARG A 333 -5.58 -18.81 4.82
N ASN A 334 -5.94 -19.51 3.74
CA ASN A 334 -6.87 -20.65 3.82
C ASN A 334 -6.29 -21.78 4.68
N ALA A 335 -4.99 -22.05 4.59
CA ALA A 335 -4.31 -23.03 5.43
C ALA A 335 -4.39 -22.66 6.92
N ILE A 336 -4.16 -21.41 7.26
CA ILE A 336 -4.25 -20.93 8.65
C ILE A 336 -5.70 -20.92 9.15
N ASP A 337 -6.67 -20.46 8.34
CA ASP A 337 -8.09 -20.48 8.71
C ASP A 337 -8.55 -21.93 8.98
N ARG A 338 -8.09 -22.90 8.17
CA ARG A 338 -8.36 -24.33 8.38
C ARG A 338 -7.67 -24.85 9.64
N ALA A 339 -6.42 -24.48 9.87
CA ALA A 339 -5.64 -24.96 11.01
C ALA A 339 -6.31 -24.58 12.35
N ILE A 340 -6.85 -23.37 12.45
CA ILE A 340 -7.61 -22.93 13.65
C ILE A 340 -8.85 -23.79 13.88
N LEU A 341 -9.55 -24.17 12.82
CA LEU A 341 -10.76 -25.01 12.94
C LEU A 341 -10.46 -26.47 13.34
N LEU A 342 -9.27 -26.95 13.00
CA LEU A 342 -8.84 -28.32 13.30
C LEU A 342 -8.04 -28.43 14.63
N CYS A 343 -7.60 -27.30 15.18
CA CYS A 343 -6.84 -27.25 16.40
C CYS A 343 -7.79 -27.35 17.61
N ASP A 344 -7.79 -28.47 18.30
CA ASP A 344 -8.58 -28.68 19.54
C ASP A 344 -7.87 -28.12 20.80
N GLY A 345 -6.67 -27.54 20.65
CA GLY A 345 -5.84 -27.04 21.73
C GLY A 345 -5.31 -25.62 21.50
N ASP A 346 -4.30 -25.25 22.28
CA ASP A 346 -3.68 -23.92 22.19
C ASP A 346 -2.45 -23.88 21.26
N VAL A 347 -2.16 -24.99 20.54
CA VAL A 347 -0.97 -25.11 19.68
C VAL A 347 -1.34 -25.73 18.33
N ILE A 348 -0.96 -25.06 17.25
CA ILE A 348 -1.06 -25.60 15.90
C ILE A 348 0.14 -26.50 15.64
N GLU A 349 -0.16 -27.77 15.39
CA GLU A 349 0.78 -28.83 15.05
C GLU A 349 0.83 -29.09 13.53
N PRO A 350 1.84 -29.81 13.01
CA PRO A 350 1.95 -30.16 11.59
C PRO A 350 0.68 -30.78 10.99
N GLU A 351 -0.02 -31.63 11.74
CA GLU A 351 -1.24 -32.33 11.30
C GLU A 351 -2.42 -31.39 11.01
N HIS A 352 -2.41 -30.19 11.54
CA HIS A 352 -3.42 -29.16 11.28
C HIS A 352 -3.18 -28.40 9.97
N LEU A 353 -1.98 -28.53 9.38
CA LEU A 353 -1.57 -27.86 8.15
C LEU A 353 -1.79 -28.78 6.93
N PRO A 354 -1.97 -28.23 5.72
CA PRO A 354 -2.01 -29.05 4.51
C PRO A 354 -0.64 -29.73 4.25
N GLU A 355 -0.70 -30.96 3.71
CA GLU A 355 0.47 -31.76 3.29
C GLU A 355 1.22 -31.11 2.11
#